data_aad7a696528e0abd82a4a51848c84f47
#
_entry.id   aad7a696528e0abd82a4a51848c84f47
#
_cell.length_a   1.000
_cell.length_b   1.000
_cell.length_c   1.000
_cell.angle_alpha   90.00
_cell.angle_beta   90.00
_cell.angle_gamma   90.00
#
_symmetry.space_group_name_H-M   'P 1'
#
loop_
_entity.id
_entity.type
_entity.pdbx_description
1 polymer ?
#
loop_
_entity_poly.entity_id
_entity_poly.type
_entity_poly.pdbx_seq_one_letter_code
_entity_poly.pdbx_strand_id
1 'polypeptide(L)'
;NSINIISLLKYVSSNVPKEFKVTELRVDKASERKNNSNLIKSSLEPLSLNVHVGGFVKMNLFKSKQVLDSFKNKIQKNKNFKEILISENESSNKDKTLFTINLLL
;
A
#
# COMPACT_ATOMS: atom_id res chain seq x y z
N ASN A 1 -9.36 -17.30 10.11
CA ASN A 1 -8.79 -17.50 9.17
C ASN A 1 -7.72 -16.68 8.67
N SER A 2 -6.82 -17.16 8.03
CA SER A 2 -5.68 -16.45 7.60
C SER A 2 -5.95 -15.72 6.32
N ILE A 3 -5.30 -14.61 6.15
CA ILE A 3 -5.41 -13.85 4.94
C ILE A 3 -4.44 -14.43 3.95
N ASN A 4 -4.92 -14.65 2.76
CA ASN A 4 -4.06 -15.13 1.70
C ASN A 4 -3.32 -13.95 1.10
N ILE A 5 -2.07 -13.77 1.49
CA ILE A 5 -1.26 -12.64 1.07
C ILE A 5 -1.09 -12.61 -0.44
N ILE A 6 -0.90 -13.75 -1.04
CA ILE A 6 -0.69 -13.79 -2.48
C ILE A 6 -1.93 -13.32 -3.22
N SER A 7 -3.10 -13.72 -2.77
CA SER A 7 -4.35 -13.28 -3.38
C SER A 7 -4.54 -11.78 -3.21
N LEU A 8 -4.19 -11.25 -2.05
CA LEU A 8 -4.30 -9.82 -1.83
C LEU A 8 -3.33 -9.03 -2.70
N LEU A 9 -2.12 -9.51 -2.84
CA LEU A 9 -1.15 -8.83 -3.69
C LEU A 9 -1.58 -8.88 -5.15
N LYS A 10 -2.18 -9.96 -5.58
CA LYS A 10 -2.70 -10.04 -6.94
C LYS A 10 -3.87 -9.09 -7.13
N TYR A 11 -4.71 -8.97 -6.12
CA TYR A 11 -5.84 -8.05 -6.18
C TYR A 11 -5.34 -6.62 -6.32
N VAL A 12 -4.37 -6.22 -5.52
CA VAL A 12 -3.81 -4.87 -5.59
C VAL A 12 -3.16 -4.66 -6.96
N SER A 13 -2.35 -5.59 -7.40
CA SER A 13 -1.63 -5.47 -8.64
C SER A 13 -2.56 -5.34 -9.82
N SER A 14 -3.64 -6.09 -9.83
CA SER A 14 -4.59 -6.04 -10.94
C SER A 14 -5.40 -4.76 -10.98
N ASN A 15 -5.44 -4.03 -9.87
CA ASN A 15 -6.15 -2.76 -9.81
C ASN A 15 -5.25 -1.55 -9.99
N VAL A 16 -3.95 -1.73 -9.94
CA VAL A 16 -3.03 -0.61 -10.18
C VAL A 16 -3.13 -0.24 -11.66
N PRO A 17 -3.35 1.02 -11.99
CA PRO A 17 -3.44 1.43 -13.38
C PRO A 17 -2.17 1.09 -14.16
N LYS A 18 -2.32 0.76 -15.40
CA LYS A 18 -1.21 0.32 -16.23
C LYS A 18 -0.09 1.31 -16.35
N GLU A 19 -0.42 2.57 -16.27
CA GLU A 19 0.57 3.64 -16.42
C GLU A 19 1.52 3.71 -15.24
N PHE A 20 1.13 3.14 -14.10
CA PHE A 20 1.92 3.23 -12.89
C PHE A 20 2.93 2.08 -12.86
N LYS A 21 4.20 2.44 -12.78
CA LYS A 21 5.28 1.46 -12.78
C LYS A 21 5.73 1.21 -11.35
N VAL A 22 5.59 -0.01 -10.89
CA VAL A 22 5.99 -0.38 -9.55
C VAL A 22 7.47 -0.77 -9.58
N THR A 23 8.26 -0.12 -8.77
CA THR A 23 9.68 -0.38 -8.67
C THR A 23 10.06 -0.98 -7.33
N GLU A 24 9.15 -0.93 -6.36
CA GLU A 24 9.45 -1.42 -5.02
C GLU A 24 8.22 -2.06 -4.42
N LEU A 25 8.40 -3.21 -3.82
CA LEU A 25 7.34 -3.89 -3.12
C LEU A 25 7.93 -4.54 -1.88
N ARG A 26 7.43 -4.19 -0.71
CA ARG A 26 7.89 -4.80 0.53
C ARG A 26 6.71 -5.22 1.38
N VAL A 27 6.86 -6.32 2.07
CA VAL A 27 5.83 -6.77 3.00
C VAL A 27 6.51 -6.92 4.35
N ASP A 28 6.05 -6.16 5.33
CA ASP A 28 6.63 -6.19 6.66
C ASP A 28 5.58 -6.48 7.71
N LYS A 29 5.96 -7.02 8.82
CA LYS A 29 5.07 -7.14 9.93
C LYS A 29 4.92 -5.75 10.53
N ALA A 30 3.72 -5.41 10.72
CA ALA A 30 3.49 -4.13 11.33
C ALA A 30 3.75 -4.27 12.77
N SER A 31 4.26 -3.90 13.37
CA SER A 31 4.51 -4.05 14.57
C SER A 31 4.82 -3.88 15.44
N GLU A 32 4.96 -4.08 15.84
CA GLU A 32 5.21 -4.16 16.70
C GLU A 32 5.87 -3.48 17.46
N ARG A 33 5.89 -3.03 17.82
CA ARG A 33 6.41 -2.31 18.36
C ARG A 33 6.87 -2.51 19.41
N LYS A 34 7.13 -2.51 19.95
CA LYS A 34 7.71 -2.55 20.83
C LYS A 34 7.38 -2.67 22.05
N ASN A 35 6.79 -2.92 22.49
CA ASN A 35 6.49 -3.02 23.64
C ASN A 35 6.77 -4.14 24.16
N ASN A 36 7.44 -4.51 24.24
CA ASN A 36 7.98 -5.51 24.65
C ASN A 36 7.56 -6.06 25.90
N SER A 37 7.23 -5.49 26.68
CA SER A 37 6.89 -6.04 27.95
C SER A 37 5.72 -6.91 27.91
N ASN A 38 4.99 -6.92 26.88
CA ASN A 38 3.85 -7.73 26.85
C ASN A 38 3.91 -8.79 25.88
N LEU A 39 4.93 -9.55 25.96
CA LEU A 39 5.11 -10.59 25.04
C LEU A 39 4.01 -11.59 25.00
N ILE A 40 3.44 -11.87 26.11
CA ILE A 40 2.38 -12.84 26.18
C ILE A 40 1.17 -12.40 25.43
N LYS A 41 0.85 -11.13 25.56
CA LYS A 41 -0.28 -10.65 24.90
C LYS A 41 -0.13 -10.64 23.43
N SER A 42 1.02 -10.31 22.98
CA SER A 42 1.21 -10.18 21.55
C SER A 42 1.00 -11.51 20.84
N SER A 43 1.20 -12.59 21.52
CA SER A 43 1.02 -13.87 20.88
C SER A 43 -0.43 -14.18 20.58
N LEU A 44 -1.33 -13.50 21.22
CA LEU A 44 -2.74 -13.72 21.03
C LEU A 44 -3.37 -12.81 20.02
N GLU A 45 -2.64 -11.83 19.59
CA GLU A 45 -3.19 -10.87 18.65
C GLU A 45 -2.92 -11.27 17.22
N PRO A 46 -3.82 -11.00 16.32
CA PRO A 46 -3.54 -11.31 14.94
C PRO A 46 -2.39 -10.48 14.42
N LEU A 47 -1.64 -11.04 13.54
CA LEU A 47 -0.56 -10.30 12.94
C LEU A 47 -1.09 -9.24 12.01
N SER A 48 -0.46 -8.11 12.03
CA SER A 48 -0.74 -7.06 11.07
C SER A 48 0.39 -7.04 10.06
N LEU A 49 0.05 -6.86 8.82
CA LEU A 49 1.04 -6.77 7.77
C LEU A 49 0.97 -5.43 7.09
N ASN A 50 2.13 -4.91 6.78
CA ASN A 50 2.24 -3.64 6.08
C ASN A 50 2.81 -3.92 4.70
N VAL A 51 2.08 -3.57 3.67
CA VAL A 51 2.53 -3.74 2.31
C VAL A 51 2.90 -2.38 1.75
N HIS A 52 4.13 -2.22 1.35
CA HIS A 52 4.63 -0.96 0.81
C HIS A 52 4.86 -1.14 -0.69
N VAL A 53 4.23 -0.29 -1.47
CA VAL A 53 4.38 -0.28 -2.91
C VAL A 53 4.90 1.09 -3.33
N GLY A 54 5.95 1.13 -4.07
CA GLY A 54 6.49 2.39 -4.56
C GLY A 54 6.80 2.33 -6.03
N GLY A 55 6.82 3.46 -6.66
CA GLY A 55 7.12 3.53 -8.07
C GLY A 55 6.91 4.91 -8.66
N PHE A 56 6.66 4.96 -9.93
CA PHE A 56 6.49 6.23 -10.63
C PHE A 56 5.46 6.10 -11.73
N VAL A 57 4.99 7.25 -12.18
CA VAL A 57 4.07 7.32 -13.32
C VAL A 57 4.46 8.51 -14.17
N LYS A 58 4.34 8.37 -15.46
CA LYS A 58 4.65 9.46 -16.39
C LYS A 58 3.41 10.32 -16.59
N MET A 59 3.09 11.07 -15.58
CA MET A 59 2.03 12.08 -15.64
C MET A 59 2.29 13.10 -14.54
N ASN A 60 1.70 14.26 -14.66
CA ASN A 60 1.93 15.31 -13.69
C ASN A 60 1.27 14.97 -12.37
N LEU A 61 1.63 15.67 -11.33
CA LEU A 61 1.17 15.42 -9.99
C LEU A 61 -0.35 15.49 -9.86
N PHE A 62 -0.94 16.49 -10.44
CA PHE A 62 -2.38 16.69 -10.35
C PHE A 62 -3.14 15.49 -10.92
N LYS A 63 -2.75 15.06 -12.11
CA LYS A 63 -3.41 13.94 -12.76
C LYS A 63 -3.15 12.64 -11.99
N SER A 64 -1.94 12.46 -11.51
CA SER A 64 -1.58 11.30 -10.74
C SER A 64 -2.44 11.18 -9.48
N LYS A 65 -2.67 12.29 -8.79
CA LYS A 65 -3.51 12.30 -7.61
C LYS A 65 -4.93 11.86 -7.92
N GLN A 66 -5.47 12.31 -9.02
CA GLN A 66 -6.82 11.95 -9.40
C GLN A 66 -6.93 10.45 -9.67
N VAL A 67 -5.95 9.90 -10.36
CA VAL A 67 -5.97 8.49 -10.71
C VAL A 67 -5.79 7.63 -9.47
N LEU A 68 -4.89 8.04 -8.58
CA LEU A 68 -4.64 7.29 -7.35
C LEU A 68 -5.81 7.39 -6.37
N ASP A 69 -6.54 8.48 -6.38
CA ASP A 69 -7.74 8.60 -5.56
C ASP A 69 -8.79 7.60 -6.03
N SER A 70 -8.95 7.44 -7.32
CA SER A 70 -9.89 6.47 -7.86
C SER A 70 -9.45 5.05 -7.50
N PHE A 71 -8.17 4.80 -7.57
CA PHE A 71 -7.61 3.50 -7.21
C PHE A 71 -7.88 3.21 -5.73
N LYS A 72 -7.62 4.19 -4.87
CA LYS A 72 -7.84 4.05 -3.43
C LYS A 72 -9.31 3.74 -3.15
N ASN A 73 -10.21 4.47 -3.77
CA ASN A 73 -11.64 4.25 -3.57
C ASN A 73 -12.05 2.86 -3.99
N LYS A 74 -11.43 2.35 -5.03
CA LYS A 74 -11.75 1.03 -5.52
C LYS A 74 -11.29 -0.06 -4.55
N ILE A 75 -10.06 -0.04 -4.11
CA ILE A 75 -9.53 -1.08 -3.26
C ILE A 75 -10.00 -0.96 -1.82
N GLN A 76 -10.42 0.23 -1.41
CA GLN A 76 -10.88 0.46 -0.07
C GLN A 76 -12.13 -0.35 0.26
N LYS A 77 -12.83 -0.79 -0.73
CA LYS A 77 -14.02 -1.61 -0.54
C LYS A 77 -13.68 -3.00 -0.03
N ASN A 78 -12.44 -3.41 -0.17
CA ASN A 78 -12.02 -4.71 0.31
C ASN A 78 -11.78 -4.64 1.81
N LYS A 79 -12.50 -5.41 2.57
CA LYS A 79 -12.44 -5.37 4.02
C LYS A 79 -11.13 -5.87 4.60
N ASN A 80 -10.28 -6.46 3.80
CA ASN A 80 -9.00 -6.93 4.28
C ASN A 80 -7.99 -5.83 4.50
N PHE A 81 -8.28 -4.62 4.02
CA PHE A 81 -7.39 -3.48 4.23
C PHE A 81 -7.89 -2.65 5.39
N LYS A 82 -7.09 -2.56 6.44
CA LYS A 82 -7.41 -1.72 7.58
C LYS A 82 -7.14 -0.28 7.30
N GLU A 83 -6.11 -0.03 6.52
CA GLU A 83 -5.74 1.35 6.22
C GLU A 83 -5.01 1.39 4.89
N ILE A 84 -5.26 2.43 4.13
CA ILE A 84 -4.62 2.66 2.85
C ILE A 84 -4.09 4.08 2.84
N LEU A 85 -2.78 4.23 2.77
CA LEU A 85 -2.15 5.54 2.73
C LEU A 85 -1.41 5.71 1.42
N ILE A 86 -1.71 6.76 0.72
CA ILE A 86 -1.09 7.03 -0.57
C ILE A 86 -0.42 8.40 -0.53
N SER A 87 0.80 8.48 -1.00
CA SER A 87 1.46 9.76 -1.13
C SER A 87 2.06 9.89 -2.51
N GLU A 88 2.07 11.11 -3.02
CA GLU A 88 2.62 11.42 -4.32
C GLU A 88 3.59 12.57 -4.20
N ASN A 89 4.67 12.52 -4.93
CA ASN A 89 5.64 13.59 -4.94
C ASN A 89 6.07 13.86 -6.36
N GLU A 90 6.14 15.14 -6.70
CA GLU A 90 6.61 15.52 -8.00
C GLU A 90 8.08 15.17 -8.12
N SER A 91 8.49 14.60 -9.23
CA SER A 91 9.89 14.31 -9.44
C SER A 91 10.57 15.56 -10.01
N SER A 92 11.83 15.48 -10.29
CA SER A 92 12.53 16.61 -10.92
C SER A 92 11.94 16.90 -12.30
N ASN A 93 11.30 15.94 -12.91
CA ASN A 93 10.60 16.11 -14.16
C ASN A 93 9.11 16.28 -13.85
N LYS A 94 8.53 17.41 -14.21
CA LYS A 94 7.15 17.74 -13.91
C LYS A 94 6.14 16.79 -14.52
N ASP A 95 6.54 16.07 -15.55
CA ASP A 95 5.65 15.12 -16.19
C ASP A 95 5.81 13.72 -15.61
N LYS A 96 6.45 13.62 -14.46
CA LYS A 96 6.67 12.35 -13.80
C LYS A 96 6.40 12.52 -12.32
N THR A 97 5.64 11.63 -11.76
CA THR A 97 5.29 11.65 -10.34
C THR A 97 5.77 10.38 -9.67
N LEU A 98 6.32 10.52 -8.48
CA LEU A 98 6.69 9.39 -7.66
C LEU A 98 5.55 9.09 -6.70
N PHE A 99 5.27 7.84 -6.47
CA PHE A 99 4.17 7.51 -5.58
C PHE A 99 4.57 6.42 -4.60
N THR A 100 3.90 6.39 -3.46
CA THR A 100 3.99 5.28 -2.54
C THR A 100 2.58 4.92 -2.07
N ILE A 101 2.34 3.66 -1.87
CA ILE A 101 1.08 3.15 -1.38
C ILE A 101 1.41 2.25 -0.21
N ASN A 102 0.86 2.52 0.94
CA ASN A 102 1.06 1.68 2.12
C ASN A 102 -0.27 1.09 2.52
N LEU A 103 -0.32 -0.21 2.60
CA LEU A 103 -1.55 -0.92 2.92
C LEU A 103 -1.35 -1.66 4.23
N LEU A 104 -2.23 -1.41 5.17
CA LEU A 104 -2.22 -2.13 6.43
C LEU A 104 -3.29 -3.20 6.37
N LEU A 105 -2.90 -4.44 6.53
CA LEU A 105 -3.81 -5.58 6.44
C LEU A 105 -4.26 -6.07 7.81
#